data_6a5fe112257b031a7db2ffc8955ced0a
#
_entry.id   6a5fe112257b031a7db2ffc8955ced0a
#
_cell.length_a   1.000
_cell.length_b   1.000
_cell.length_c   1.000
_cell.angle_alpha   90.00
_cell.angle_beta   90.00
_cell.angle_gamma   90.00
#
_symmetry.space_group_name_H-M   'P 1'
#
loop_
_entity.id
_entity.type
_entity.pdbx_description
1 polymer ?
#
loop_
_entity_poly.entity_id
_entity_poly.type
_entity_poly.pdbx_seq_one_letter_code
_entity_poly.pdbx_strand_id
1 'polypeptide(L)'
;MTWMTDRIAVGGGIWTAQKMSEVAQAGVTHIVDMQVEFDDTALASPYGIQVLWNPIDDDFQPKPPEVFRRGVEFVLEALDRPGSKVFIHCAAGVHRAPMMALALLCSMGWELEKAMDLIETRRPVVDFADVYVKSVQRYLREQVRAGR
;
A
#
# COMPACT_ATOMS: atom_id res chain seq x y z
N MET A 1 -9.83 -6.42 -4.41
CA MET A 1 -8.37 -6.30 -4.66
C MET A 1 -8.16 -5.99 -6.13
N THR A 2 -7.45 -4.92 -6.40
CA THR A 2 -7.22 -4.43 -7.76
C THR A 2 -5.72 -4.41 -8.05
N TRP A 3 -5.29 -5.10 -9.09
CA TRP A 3 -3.88 -5.12 -9.49
C TRP A 3 -3.49 -3.83 -10.21
N MET A 4 -2.47 -3.15 -9.71
CA MET A 4 -1.89 -1.97 -10.33
C MET A 4 -0.80 -2.36 -11.33
N THR A 5 0.00 -3.34 -10.95
CA THR A 5 1.01 -4.00 -11.77
C THR A 5 0.86 -5.50 -11.61
N ASP A 6 1.72 -6.29 -12.25
CA ASP A 6 1.71 -7.75 -12.07
C ASP A 6 2.02 -8.18 -10.63
N ARG A 7 2.60 -7.29 -9.83
CA ARG A 7 3.12 -7.63 -8.51
C ARG A 7 2.59 -6.75 -7.38
N ILE A 8 1.79 -5.74 -7.66
CA ILE A 8 1.30 -4.77 -6.67
C ILE A 8 -0.21 -4.62 -6.82
N ALA A 9 -0.95 -4.92 -5.77
CA ALA A 9 -2.40 -4.75 -5.71
C ALA A 9 -2.79 -3.76 -4.61
N VAL A 10 -3.95 -3.13 -4.78
CA VAL A 10 -4.55 -2.19 -3.83
C VAL A 10 -5.99 -2.60 -3.58
N GLY A 11 -6.48 -2.41 -2.37
CA GLY A 11 -7.88 -2.73 -2.09
C GLY A 11 -8.34 -2.43 -0.67
N GLY A 12 -9.50 -2.97 -0.36
CA GLY A 12 -10.16 -2.84 0.93
C GLY A 12 -9.84 -3.96 1.90
N GLY A 13 -10.50 -3.92 3.05
CA GLY A 13 -10.23 -4.82 4.16
C GLY A 13 -10.50 -6.29 3.86
N ILE A 14 -9.77 -7.12 4.56
CA ILE A 14 -9.85 -8.59 4.41
C ILE A 14 -10.83 -9.17 5.42
N TRP A 15 -10.70 -8.83 6.68
CA TRP A 15 -11.60 -9.10 7.82
C TRP A 15 -11.81 -10.56 8.21
N THR A 16 -11.78 -11.51 7.27
CA THR A 16 -12.14 -12.89 7.52
C THR A 16 -11.09 -13.88 7.01
N ALA A 17 -11.05 -15.06 7.59
CA ALA A 17 -10.17 -16.14 7.13
C ALA A 17 -10.47 -16.56 5.69
N GLN A 18 -11.74 -16.55 5.30
CA GLN A 18 -12.13 -16.90 3.92
C GLN A 18 -11.57 -15.88 2.93
N LYS A 19 -11.67 -14.59 3.24
CA LYS A 19 -11.13 -13.54 2.36
C LYS A 19 -9.60 -13.61 2.30
N MET A 20 -8.94 -13.90 3.41
CA MET A 20 -7.50 -14.09 3.43
C MET A 20 -7.09 -15.30 2.58
N SER A 21 -7.87 -16.37 2.58
CA SER A 21 -7.64 -17.52 1.70
C SER A 21 -7.68 -17.10 0.23
N GLU A 22 -8.65 -16.27 -0.16
CA GLU A 22 -8.75 -15.75 -1.53
C GLU A 22 -7.54 -14.89 -1.90
N VAL A 23 -7.06 -14.07 -0.98
CA VAL A 23 -5.86 -13.25 -1.18
C VAL A 23 -4.64 -14.15 -1.40
N ALA A 24 -4.50 -15.19 -0.59
CA ALA A 24 -3.42 -16.18 -0.75
C ALA A 24 -3.50 -16.90 -2.09
N GLN A 25 -4.71 -17.31 -2.51
CA GLN A 25 -4.92 -17.98 -3.80
C GLN A 25 -4.59 -17.09 -4.99
N ALA A 26 -4.69 -15.77 -4.84
CA ALA A 26 -4.30 -14.81 -5.86
C ALA A 26 -2.77 -14.66 -6.00
N GLY A 27 -2.00 -15.34 -5.14
CA GLY A 27 -0.54 -15.34 -5.19
C GLY A 27 0.12 -14.29 -4.32
N VAL A 28 -0.63 -13.58 -3.48
CA VAL A 28 -0.08 -12.57 -2.57
C VAL A 28 0.83 -13.22 -1.54
N THR A 29 2.03 -12.70 -1.39
CA THR A 29 3.04 -13.17 -0.44
C THR A 29 3.28 -12.18 0.69
N HIS A 30 2.95 -10.91 0.48
CA HIS A 30 3.19 -9.82 1.41
C HIS A 30 2.00 -8.89 1.45
N ILE A 31 1.65 -8.40 2.64
CA ILE A 31 0.55 -7.44 2.84
C ILE A 31 1.09 -6.22 3.57
N VAL A 32 0.72 -5.03 3.08
CA VAL A 32 0.84 -3.79 3.83
C VAL A 32 -0.56 -3.41 4.30
N ASP A 33 -0.79 -3.52 5.60
CA ASP A 33 -2.09 -3.25 6.23
C ASP A 33 -2.07 -1.86 6.86
N MET A 34 -2.79 -0.93 6.24
CA MET A 34 -2.84 0.48 6.65
C MET A 34 -3.94 0.76 7.69
N GLN A 35 -4.60 -0.27 8.20
CA GLN A 35 -5.76 -0.10 9.09
C GLN A 35 -5.35 0.07 10.54
N VAL A 36 -5.89 1.08 11.23
CA VAL A 36 -5.93 1.09 12.70
C VAL A 36 -6.98 0.10 13.20
N GLU A 37 -7.98 -0.17 12.36
CA GLU A 37 -9.17 -0.95 12.73
C GLU A 37 -8.89 -2.43 12.90
N PHE A 38 -7.87 -2.97 12.22
CA PHE A 38 -7.62 -4.40 12.24
C PHE A 38 -6.20 -4.75 11.83
N ASP A 39 -5.55 -5.64 12.60
CA ASP A 39 -4.23 -6.19 12.28
C ASP A 39 -4.39 -7.57 11.63
N ASP A 40 -3.98 -7.70 10.38
CA ASP A 40 -4.14 -8.92 9.59
C ASP A 40 -3.20 -10.06 9.97
N THR A 41 -2.23 -9.83 10.84
CA THR A 41 -1.14 -10.78 11.08
C THR A 41 -1.64 -12.19 11.42
N ALA A 42 -2.63 -12.27 12.30
CA ALA A 42 -3.17 -13.57 12.72
C ALA A 42 -3.89 -14.31 11.58
N LEU A 43 -4.65 -13.58 10.75
CA LEU A 43 -5.35 -14.16 9.59
C LEU A 43 -4.39 -14.63 8.51
N ALA A 44 -3.28 -13.90 8.33
CA ALA A 44 -2.31 -14.17 7.28
C ALA A 44 -1.36 -15.32 7.63
N SER A 45 -1.10 -15.52 8.92
CA SER A 45 -0.12 -16.50 9.42
C SER A 45 -0.31 -17.91 8.85
N PRO A 46 -1.53 -18.48 8.79
CA PRO A 46 -1.72 -19.84 8.25
C PRO A 46 -1.29 -20.00 6.78
N TYR A 47 -1.21 -18.90 6.04
CA TYR A 47 -0.86 -18.93 4.62
C TYR A 47 0.59 -18.54 4.34
N GLY A 48 1.37 -18.31 5.39
CA GLY A 48 2.76 -17.88 5.23
C GLY A 48 2.93 -16.48 4.64
N ILE A 49 1.87 -15.67 4.64
CA ILE A 49 1.93 -14.29 4.13
C ILE A 49 2.55 -13.40 5.20
N GLN A 50 3.57 -12.62 4.81
CA GLN A 50 4.20 -11.64 5.68
C GLN A 50 3.38 -10.37 5.71
N VAL A 51 3.13 -9.83 6.89
CA VAL A 51 2.32 -8.62 7.08
C VAL A 51 3.17 -7.52 7.72
N LEU A 52 3.14 -6.35 7.11
CA LEU A 52 3.53 -5.11 7.77
C LEU A 52 2.24 -4.42 8.22
N TRP A 53 1.99 -4.41 9.53
CA TRP A 53 0.92 -3.59 10.07
C TRP A 53 1.43 -2.16 10.21
N ASN A 54 0.88 -1.26 9.42
CA ASN A 54 1.33 0.12 9.28
C ASN A 54 0.13 1.06 9.50
N PRO A 55 -0.46 1.03 10.71
CA PRO A 55 -1.75 1.66 10.96
C PRO A 55 -1.69 3.18 10.90
N ILE A 56 -2.64 3.77 10.19
CA ILE A 56 -2.88 5.20 10.19
C ILE A 56 -4.39 5.46 10.19
N ASP A 57 -4.78 6.63 10.73
CA ASP A 57 -6.16 7.08 10.69
C ASP A 57 -6.51 7.67 9.34
N ASP A 58 -7.74 7.43 8.88
CA ASP A 58 -8.28 8.09 7.70
C ASP A 58 -9.04 9.35 8.12
N ASP A 59 -8.30 10.33 8.60
CA ASP A 59 -8.83 11.53 9.24
C ASP A 59 -8.54 12.82 8.45
N PHE A 60 -8.02 12.69 7.23
CA PHE A 60 -7.67 13.81 6.35
C PHE A 60 -6.68 14.80 6.98
N GLN A 61 -5.82 14.31 7.86
CA GLN A 61 -4.72 15.06 8.42
C GLN A 61 -3.41 14.68 7.73
N PRO A 62 -2.39 15.56 7.75
CA PRO A 62 -1.08 15.21 7.19
C PRO A 62 -0.51 13.94 7.84
N LYS A 63 0.17 13.10 7.05
CA LYS A 63 0.77 11.87 7.53
C LYS A 63 2.30 12.01 7.58
N PRO A 64 2.93 11.47 8.64
CA PRO A 64 4.38 11.61 8.80
C PRO A 64 5.14 10.74 7.79
N PRO A 65 6.33 11.19 7.34
CA PRO A 65 7.13 10.44 6.36
C PRO A 65 7.46 9.00 6.76
N GLU A 66 7.56 8.69 8.06
CA GLU A 66 7.88 7.34 8.55
C GLU A 66 6.89 6.29 8.06
N VAL A 67 5.61 6.67 7.94
CA VAL A 67 4.56 5.75 7.47
C VAL A 67 4.90 5.27 6.06
N PHE A 68 5.28 6.19 5.19
CA PHE A 68 5.63 5.86 3.81
C PHE A 68 6.96 5.10 3.76
N ARG A 69 7.94 5.52 4.56
CA ARG A 69 9.26 4.86 4.60
C ARG A 69 9.11 3.39 4.98
N ARG A 70 8.37 3.08 6.04
CA ARG A 70 8.17 1.70 6.47
C ARG A 70 7.53 0.86 5.37
N GLY A 71 6.48 1.39 4.75
CA GLY A 71 5.78 0.68 3.67
C GLY A 71 6.65 0.47 2.44
N VAL A 72 7.34 1.51 2.00
CA VAL A 72 8.19 1.45 0.81
C VAL A 72 9.35 0.47 1.03
N GLU A 73 10.05 0.56 2.17
CA GLU A 73 11.16 -0.35 2.47
C GLU A 73 10.70 -1.80 2.51
N PHE A 74 9.56 -2.07 3.16
CA PHE A 74 9.00 -3.42 3.23
C PHE A 74 8.68 -3.98 1.84
N VAL A 75 8.03 -3.18 1.01
CA VAL A 75 7.64 -3.64 -0.34
C VAL A 75 8.84 -3.81 -1.25
N LEU A 76 9.79 -2.87 -1.24
CA LEU A 76 10.97 -2.99 -2.10
C LEU A 76 11.81 -4.22 -1.74
N GLU A 77 11.95 -4.52 -0.46
CA GLU A 77 12.62 -5.74 -0.01
C GLU A 77 11.88 -7.00 -0.47
N ALA A 78 10.54 -6.99 -0.36
CA ALA A 78 9.72 -8.09 -0.85
C ALA A 78 9.90 -8.30 -2.36
N LEU A 79 9.90 -7.22 -3.14
CA LEU A 79 10.00 -7.27 -4.58
C LEU A 79 11.39 -7.73 -5.09
N ASP A 80 12.42 -7.69 -4.24
CA ASP A 80 13.73 -8.28 -4.57
C ASP A 80 13.66 -9.80 -4.71
N ARG A 81 12.63 -10.44 -4.16
CA ARG A 81 12.42 -11.87 -4.29
C ARG A 81 11.56 -12.15 -5.52
N PRO A 82 12.05 -12.93 -6.50
CA PRO A 82 11.26 -13.28 -7.68
C PRO A 82 9.95 -13.96 -7.29
N GLY A 83 8.86 -13.58 -7.92
CA GLY A 83 7.55 -14.17 -7.69
C GLY A 83 6.77 -13.57 -6.52
N SER A 84 7.37 -12.70 -5.72
CA SER A 84 6.64 -12.03 -4.64
C SER A 84 5.57 -11.10 -5.20
N LYS A 85 4.41 -11.07 -4.54
CA LYS A 85 3.30 -10.17 -4.87
C LYS A 85 2.81 -9.51 -3.60
N VAL A 86 2.57 -8.21 -3.67
CA VAL A 86 2.22 -7.39 -2.52
C VAL A 86 0.81 -6.84 -2.66
N PHE A 87 0.05 -6.93 -1.57
CA PHE A 87 -1.27 -6.32 -1.46
C PHE A 87 -1.23 -5.21 -0.42
N ILE A 88 -1.49 -3.98 -0.85
CA ILE A 88 -1.59 -2.79 0.01
C ILE A 88 -3.06 -2.50 0.22
N HIS A 89 -3.53 -2.53 1.46
CA HIS A 89 -4.94 -2.30 1.71
C HIS A 89 -5.22 -1.46 2.94
N CYS A 90 -6.43 -0.95 3.00
CA CYS A 90 -7.02 -0.28 4.14
C CYS A 90 -8.47 -0.77 4.28
N ALA A 91 -9.35 -0.05 4.96
CA ALA A 91 -10.72 -0.54 5.16
C ALA A 91 -11.53 -0.54 3.86
N ALA A 92 -11.54 0.57 3.13
CA ALA A 92 -12.35 0.72 1.91
C ALA A 92 -11.53 0.66 0.60
N GLY A 93 -10.21 0.82 0.69
CA GLY A 93 -9.37 0.89 -0.50
C GLY A 93 -9.58 2.16 -1.31
N VAL A 94 -9.95 3.25 -0.65
CA VAL A 94 -10.28 4.54 -1.27
C VAL A 94 -9.23 5.61 -0.99
N HIS A 95 -8.68 5.68 0.22
CA HIS A 95 -7.78 6.76 0.65
C HIS A 95 -6.39 6.28 1.08
N ARG A 96 -6.30 5.52 2.20
CA ARG A 96 -5.01 5.18 2.85
C ARG A 96 -4.14 4.26 1.99
N ALA A 97 -4.73 3.20 1.46
CA ALA A 97 -3.99 2.26 0.62
C ALA A 97 -3.54 2.89 -0.71
N PRO A 98 -4.40 3.63 -1.43
CA PRO A 98 -3.94 4.33 -2.63
C PRO A 98 -2.82 5.34 -2.36
N MET A 99 -2.89 6.06 -1.24
CA MET A 99 -1.83 6.99 -0.84
C MET A 99 -0.49 6.25 -0.66
N MET A 100 -0.51 5.11 0.03
CA MET A 100 0.70 4.31 0.21
C MET A 100 1.23 3.77 -1.13
N ALA A 101 0.34 3.29 -1.99
CA ALA A 101 0.70 2.80 -3.32
C ALA A 101 1.31 3.93 -4.17
N LEU A 102 0.79 5.14 -4.06
CA LEU A 102 1.34 6.31 -4.76
C LEU A 102 2.79 6.57 -4.33
N ALA A 103 3.05 6.58 -3.02
CA ALA A 103 4.39 6.75 -2.49
C ALA A 103 5.33 5.65 -3.00
N LEU A 104 4.87 4.41 -3.04
CA LEU A 104 5.63 3.27 -3.53
C LEU A 104 5.99 3.42 -5.00
N LEU A 105 5.01 3.69 -5.86
CA LEU A 105 5.24 3.82 -7.30
C LEU A 105 6.21 4.96 -7.60
N CYS A 106 6.05 6.10 -6.94
CA CYS A 106 6.96 7.22 -7.11
C CYS A 106 8.38 6.88 -6.66
N SER A 107 8.51 6.10 -5.58
CA SER A 107 9.82 5.62 -5.12
C SER A 107 10.47 4.64 -6.11
N MET A 108 9.66 4.01 -6.96
CA MET A 108 10.13 3.12 -8.02
C MET A 108 10.41 3.86 -9.34
N GLY A 109 10.29 5.18 -9.36
CA GLY A 109 10.62 5.99 -10.52
C GLY A 109 9.43 6.54 -11.30
N TRP A 110 8.21 6.27 -10.88
CA TRP A 110 7.02 6.83 -11.55
C TRP A 110 6.89 8.32 -11.27
N GLU A 111 6.48 9.09 -12.28
CA GLU A 111 6.04 10.46 -12.06
C GLU A 111 4.74 10.47 -11.27
N LEU A 112 4.57 11.44 -10.39
CA LEU A 112 3.42 11.53 -9.50
C LEU A 112 2.09 11.45 -10.25
N GLU A 113 1.91 12.28 -11.27
CA GLU A 113 0.64 12.34 -12.01
C GLU A 113 0.35 11.04 -12.75
N LYS A 114 1.38 10.41 -13.32
CA LYS A 114 1.22 9.13 -14.03
C LYS A 114 0.88 7.99 -13.08
N ALA A 115 1.48 7.99 -11.89
CA ALA A 115 1.15 7.01 -10.86
C ALA A 115 -0.30 7.20 -10.38
N MET A 116 -0.73 8.43 -10.15
CA MET A 116 -2.11 8.73 -9.79
C MET A 116 -3.08 8.27 -10.88
N ASP A 117 -2.77 8.56 -12.15
CA ASP A 117 -3.62 8.15 -13.27
C ASP A 117 -3.74 6.63 -13.37
N LEU A 118 -2.64 5.90 -13.19
CA LEU A 118 -2.67 4.44 -13.18
C LEU A 118 -3.60 3.91 -12.11
N ILE A 119 -3.44 4.40 -10.89
CA ILE A 119 -4.21 3.93 -9.73
C ILE A 119 -5.70 4.24 -9.92
N GLU A 120 -6.03 5.47 -10.33
CA GLU A 120 -7.42 5.89 -10.55
C GLU A 120 -8.07 5.16 -11.72
N THR A 121 -7.32 4.91 -12.79
CA THR A 121 -7.84 4.18 -13.95
C THR A 121 -8.15 2.74 -13.60
N ARG A 122 -7.25 2.08 -12.87
CA ARG A 122 -7.43 0.68 -12.47
C ARG A 122 -8.48 0.50 -11.39
N ARG A 123 -8.59 1.46 -10.48
CA ARG A 123 -9.52 1.41 -9.36
C ARG A 123 -10.28 2.75 -9.23
N PRO A 124 -11.38 2.92 -10.00
CA PRO A 124 -12.08 4.21 -10.08
C PRO A 124 -12.67 4.76 -8.79
N VAL A 125 -12.84 3.93 -7.76
CA VAL A 125 -13.33 4.40 -6.46
C VAL A 125 -12.28 5.19 -5.66
N VAL A 126 -11.02 5.15 -6.09
CA VAL A 126 -9.94 5.85 -5.40
C VAL A 126 -10.18 7.35 -5.40
N ASP A 127 -9.96 7.96 -4.24
CA ASP A 127 -10.00 9.39 -4.06
C ASP A 127 -8.67 9.85 -3.45
N PHE A 128 -7.89 10.60 -4.22
CA PHE A 128 -6.65 11.19 -3.73
C PHE A 128 -6.93 12.54 -3.06
N ALA A 129 -7.21 12.50 -1.76
CA ALA A 129 -7.36 13.71 -0.98
C ALA A 129 -6.09 14.56 -1.07
N ASP A 130 -6.25 15.86 -1.25
CA ASP A 130 -5.13 16.78 -1.46
C ASP A 130 -4.10 16.72 -0.32
N VAL A 131 -4.56 16.65 0.92
CA VAL A 131 -3.69 16.55 2.10
C VAL A 131 -2.83 15.27 2.05
N TYR A 132 -3.35 14.19 1.50
CA TYR A 132 -2.62 12.92 1.38
C TYR A 132 -1.58 12.97 0.26
N VAL A 133 -1.94 13.58 -0.86
CA VAL A 133 -0.96 13.79 -1.96
C VAL A 133 0.20 14.67 -1.47
N LYS A 134 -0.10 15.72 -0.72
CA LYS A 134 0.93 16.60 -0.13
C LYS A 134 1.82 15.83 0.85
N SER A 135 1.25 14.92 1.63
CA SER A 135 2.03 14.08 2.54
C SER A 135 3.00 13.16 1.78
N VAL A 136 2.54 12.57 0.67
CA VAL A 136 3.40 11.77 -0.20
C VAL A 136 4.53 12.63 -0.78
N GLN A 137 4.20 13.81 -1.29
CA GLN A 137 5.20 14.73 -1.85
C GLN A 137 6.25 15.14 -0.81
N ARG A 138 5.83 15.39 0.43
CA ARG A 138 6.76 15.69 1.53
C ARG A 138 7.71 14.51 1.77
N TYR A 139 7.18 13.29 1.83
CA TYR A 139 8.01 12.10 1.98
C TYR A 139 9.04 12.01 0.85
N LEU A 140 8.62 12.18 -0.39
CA LEU A 140 9.50 12.07 -1.55
C LEU A 140 10.62 13.13 -1.52
N ARG A 141 10.30 14.35 -1.12
CA ARG A 141 11.31 15.42 -0.96
C ARG A 141 12.34 15.06 0.11
N GLU A 142 11.90 14.49 1.24
CA GLU A 142 12.80 14.09 2.30
C GLU A 142 13.71 12.93 1.90
N GLN A 143 13.24 12.02 1.05
CA GLN A 143 14.07 10.94 0.50
C GLN A 143 15.19 11.52 -0.38
N VAL A 144 14.90 12.49 -1.21
CA VAL A 144 15.92 13.17 -2.04
C VAL A 144 16.96 13.84 -1.15
N ARG A 145 16.55 14.56 -0.10
CA ARG A 145 17.48 15.20 0.85
C ARG A 145 18.37 14.19 1.57
N ALA A 146 17.85 13.00 1.84
CA ALA A 146 18.60 11.93 2.49
C ALA A 146 19.53 11.19 1.52
N GLY A 147 19.57 11.56 0.23
CA GLY A 147 20.39 10.91 -0.77
C GLY A 147 19.87 9.56 -1.24
N ARG A 148 18.57 9.36 -1.16
CA ARG A 148 17.95 8.07 -1.51
C ARG A 148 17.23 8.10 -2.85
#